data_509a5fad829d9dc32d8529f91817fb7e
#
_entry.id   509a5fad829d9dc32d8529f91817fb7e
#
_cell.length_a   1.000
_cell.length_b   1.000
_cell.length_c   1.000
_cell.angle_alpha   90.00
_cell.angle_beta   90.00
_cell.angle_gamma   90.00
#
_symmetry.space_group_name_H-M   'P 1'
#
loop_
_entity.id
_entity.type
_entity.pdbx_description
1 polymer ?
#
loop_
_entity_poly.entity_id
_entity_poly.type
_entity_poly.pdbx_seq_one_letter_code
_entity_poly.pdbx_strand_id
1 'polypeptide(L)'
;MAEADTNLDLLRQAYEALAGGDFGTLMGLLADDVKAHVPGRSPVAGDYDGKAAVGGYVAKLGELSGGTLRFEPHDVTASEAHGVGLVRDLAERDGKTLAMNNVHVWHFASGRLAEIWVFPGDLYAWDDFWSD
;
A
#
# COMPACT_ATOMS: atom_id res chain seq x y z
N MET A 1 20.01 -14.59 4.01
CA MET A 1 20.87 -13.62 3.36
C MET A 1 20.35 -13.23 2.00
N ALA A 2 20.56 -14.06 1.00
CA ALA A 2 20.15 -13.73 -0.37
C ALA A 2 18.64 -13.43 -0.46
N GLU A 3 17.80 -14.18 0.25
CA GLU A 3 16.36 -13.96 0.25
C GLU A 3 15.98 -12.61 0.85
N ALA A 4 16.60 -12.23 1.97
CA ALA A 4 16.33 -10.92 2.59
C ALA A 4 16.74 -9.78 1.67
N ASP A 5 17.89 -9.88 1.01
CA ASP A 5 18.36 -8.87 0.08
C ASP A 5 17.48 -8.79 -1.17
N THR A 6 17.06 -9.93 -1.70
CA THR A 6 16.16 -10.01 -2.84
C THR A 6 14.79 -9.42 -2.49
N ASN A 7 14.27 -9.74 -1.31
CA ASN A 7 13.00 -9.19 -0.83
C ASN A 7 13.08 -7.67 -0.63
N LEU A 8 14.20 -7.17 -0.13
CA LEU A 8 14.40 -5.73 0.02
C LEU A 8 14.39 -5.02 -1.35
N ASP A 9 15.08 -5.60 -2.34
CA ASP A 9 15.09 -5.03 -3.69
C ASP A 9 13.69 -5.04 -4.31
N LEU A 10 12.95 -6.13 -4.14
CA LEU A 10 11.57 -6.24 -4.60
C LEU A 10 10.69 -5.15 -3.95
N LEU A 11 10.84 -4.97 -2.65
CA LEU A 11 10.06 -3.99 -1.91
C LEU A 11 10.42 -2.56 -2.33
N ARG A 12 11.70 -2.27 -2.55
CA ARG A 12 12.12 -0.98 -3.07
C ARG A 12 11.51 -0.68 -4.44
N GLN A 13 11.47 -1.67 -5.33
CA GLN A 13 10.81 -1.52 -6.64
C GLN A 13 9.32 -1.21 -6.48
N ALA A 14 8.64 -1.86 -5.53
CA ALA A 14 7.23 -1.60 -5.27
C ALA A 14 6.99 -0.17 -4.80
N TYR A 15 7.82 0.34 -3.90
CA TYR A 15 7.67 1.70 -3.41
C TYR A 15 8.08 2.76 -4.42
N GLU A 16 9.05 2.48 -5.28
CA GLU A 16 9.37 3.36 -6.42
C GLU A 16 8.15 3.46 -7.36
N ALA A 17 7.51 2.34 -7.64
CA ALA A 17 6.32 2.31 -8.48
C ALA A 17 5.17 3.09 -7.84
N LEU A 18 4.93 2.90 -6.54
CA LEU A 18 3.91 3.65 -5.81
C LEU A 18 4.19 5.15 -5.82
N ALA A 19 5.43 5.55 -5.54
CA ALA A 19 5.81 6.96 -5.51
C ALA A 19 5.68 7.61 -6.89
N GLY A 20 5.95 6.86 -7.95
CA GLY A 20 5.85 7.34 -9.33
C GLY A 20 4.46 7.21 -9.94
N GLY A 21 3.48 6.64 -9.23
CA GLY A 21 2.15 6.39 -9.80
C GLY A 21 2.14 5.30 -10.86
N ASP A 22 3.15 4.45 -10.90
CA ASP A 22 3.28 3.37 -11.88
C ASP A 22 2.63 2.09 -11.35
N PHE A 23 1.32 2.06 -11.37
CA PHE A 23 0.57 0.93 -10.83
C PHE A 23 0.68 -0.33 -11.69
N GLY A 24 0.98 -0.20 -12.97
CA GLY A 24 1.23 -1.35 -13.83
C GLY A 24 2.44 -2.14 -13.37
N THR A 25 3.54 -1.46 -13.06
CA THR A 25 4.74 -2.09 -12.51
C THR A 25 4.45 -2.72 -11.15
N LEU A 26 3.73 -2.01 -10.27
CA LEU A 26 3.33 -2.55 -8.97
C LEU A 26 2.55 -3.85 -9.12
N MET A 27 1.55 -3.88 -9.99
CA MET A 27 0.73 -5.08 -10.22
C MET A 27 1.58 -6.27 -10.68
N GLY A 28 2.63 -6.01 -11.48
CA GLY A 28 3.56 -7.05 -11.93
C GLY A 28 4.42 -7.65 -10.82
N LEU A 29 4.59 -6.95 -9.70
CA LEU A 29 5.35 -7.43 -8.55
C LEU A 29 4.50 -8.23 -7.56
N LEU A 30 3.18 -8.19 -7.69
CA LEU A 30 2.26 -8.86 -6.79
C LEU A 30 2.06 -10.33 -7.21
N ALA A 31 1.88 -11.20 -6.23
CA ALA A 31 1.44 -12.57 -6.49
C ALA A 31 0.01 -12.56 -7.01
N ASP A 32 -0.37 -13.56 -7.82
CA ASP A 32 -1.72 -13.66 -8.36
C ASP A 32 -2.78 -13.76 -7.27
N ASP A 33 -2.45 -14.43 -6.17
CA ASP A 33 -3.31 -14.61 -5.01
C ASP A 33 -3.02 -13.61 -3.89
N VAL A 34 -2.45 -12.46 -4.21
CA VAL A 34 -2.12 -11.42 -3.23
C VAL A 34 -3.34 -11.02 -2.41
N LYS A 35 -3.11 -10.71 -1.15
CA LYS A 35 -4.15 -10.24 -0.23
C LYS A 35 -3.75 -8.89 0.36
N ALA A 36 -4.75 -8.03 0.57
CA ALA A 36 -4.54 -6.75 1.24
C ALA A 36 -5.57 -6.58 2.35
N HIS A 37 -5.10 -6.08 3.49
CA HIS A 37 -5.95 -5.86 4.66
C HIS A 37 -5.87 -4.39 5.05
N VAL A 38 -7.01 -3.71 4.97
CA VAL A 38 -7.13 -2.29 5.25
C VAL A 38 -8.11 -2.10 6.40
N PRO A 39 -7.66 -1.56 7.54
CA PRO A 39 -8.53 -1.43 8.72
C PRO A 39 -9.52 -0.28 8.59
N GLY A 40 -10.44 -0.23 9.54
CA GLY A 40 -11.35 0.90 9.70
C GLY A 40 -12.74 0.62 9.21
N ARG A 41 -13.50 1.69 8.99
CA ARG A 41 -14.90 1.66 8.62
C ARG A 41 -15.22 2.47 7.37
N SER A 42 -14.20 3.02 6.71
CA SER A 42 -14.39 3.81 5.50
C SER A 42 -14.70 2.94 4.29
N PRO A 43 -15.09 3.54 3.17
CA PRO A 43 -15.31 2.80 1.92
C PRO A 43 -14.07 2.06 1.41
N VAL A 44 -12.87 2.42 1.86
CA VAL A 44 -11.63 1.74 1.45
C VAL A 44 -11.23 0.62 2.41
N ALA A 45 -11.93 0.47 3.55
CA ALA A 45 -11.64 -0.60 4.51
C ALA A 45 -12.09 -1.95 3.95
N GLY A 46 -11.39 -3.00 4.35
CA GLY A 46 -11.77 -4.37 4.01
C GLY A 46 -10.58 -5.27 3.77
N ASP A 47 -10.91 -6.52 3.47
CA ASP A 47 -9.96 -7.54 3.04
C ASP A 47 -10.13 -7.75 1.54
N TYR A 48 -9.05 -7.57 0.81
CA TYR A 48 -9.05 -7.68 -0.64
C TYR A 48 -8.29 -8.95 -1.02
N ASP A 49 -8.92 -9.84 -1.75
CA ASP A 49 -8.39 -11.16 -2.06
C ASP A 49 -8.20 -11.31 -3.56
N GLY A 50 -6.95 -11.50 -3.96
CA GLY A 50 -6.57 -11.65 -5.35
C GLY A 50 -6.12 -10.36 -6.00
N LYS A 51 -5.35 -10.50 -7.08
CA LYS A 51 -4.74 -9.36 -7.78
C LYS A 51 -5.80 -8.37 -8.30
N ALA A 52 -6.92 -8.87 -8.83
CA ALA A 52 -7.98 -8.01 -9.34
C ALA A 52 -8.62 -7.17 -8.22
N ALA A 53 -8.88 -7.77 -7.05
CA ALA A 53 -9.46 -7.05 -5.91
C ALA A 53 -8.49 -6.02 -5.34
N VAL A 54 -7.21 -6.37 -5.23
CA VAL A 54 -6.18 -5.44 -4.75
C VAL A 54 -6.01 -4.28 -5.74
N GLY A 55 -6.02 -4.57 -7.03
CA GLY A 55 -5.98 -3.53 -8.07
C GLY A 55 -7.20 -2.60 -7.98
N GLY A 56 -8.38 -3.16 -7.70
CA GLY A 56 -9.59 -2.39 -7.48
C GLY A 56 -9.50 -1.46 -6.27
N TYR A 57 -8.88 -1.93 -5.19
CA TYR A 57 -8.61 -1.10 -4.02
C TYR A 57 -7.72 0.09 -4.38
N VAL A 58 -6.61 -0.15 -5.08
CA VAL A 58 -5.69 0.92 -5.49
C VAL A 58 -6.42 1.92 -6.40
N ALA A 59 -7.21 1.43 -7.36
CA ALA A 59 -7.99 2.28 -8.24
C ALA A 59 -9.00 3.14 -7.47
N LYS A 60 -9.62 2.58 -6.43
CA LYS A 60 -10.57 3.29 -5.59
C LYS A 60 -9.92 4.42 -4.80
N LEU A 61 -8.71 4.21 -4.29
CA LEU A 61 -7.95 5.28 -3.64
C LEU A 61 -7.71 6.44 -4.62
N GLY A 62 -7.32 6.12 -5.84
CA GLY A 62 -7.11 7.12 -6.88
C GLY A 62 -8.39 7.88 -7.22
N GLU A 63 -9.49 7.17 -7.38
CA GLU A 63 -10.79 7.76 -7.72
C GLU A 63 -11.29 8.68 -6.60
N LEU A 64 -11.31 8.19 -5.35
CA LEU A 64 -11.82 8.97 -4.23
C LEU A 64 -10.96 10.19 -3.92
N SER A 65 -9.68 10.14 -4.17
CA SER A 65 -8.78 11.27 -3.97
C SER A 65 -8.73 12.23 -5.17
N GLY A 66 -9.45 11.91 -6.25
CA GLY A 66 -9.38 12.70 -7.49
C GLY A 66 -7.99 12.71 -8.10
N GLY A 67 -7.22 11.66 -7.90
CA GLY A 67 -5.86 11.53 -8.41
C GLY A 67 -4.81 12.31 -7.59
N THR A 68 -5.17 12.81 -6.41
CA THR A 68 -4.23 13.59 -5.59
C THR A 68 -3.37 12.74 -4.68
N LEU A 69 -3.72 11.46 -4.48
CA LEU A 69 -2.97 10.61 -3.57
C LEU A 69 -1.53 10.43 -4.05
N ARG A 70 -0.61 10.70 -3.14
CA ARG A 70 0.82 10.48 -3.36
C ARG A 70 1.40 9.71 -2.19
N PHE A 71 2.34 8.83 -2.51
CA PHE A 71 3.08 8.05 -1.53
C PHE A 71 4.51 8.56 -1.50
N GLU A 72 4.98 8.93 -0.31
CA GLU A 72 6.36 9.32 -0.09
C GLU A 72 7.03 8.30 0.81
N PRO A 73 7.72 7.31 0.24
CA PRO A 73 8.42 6.30 1.05
C PRO A 73 9.53 6.96 1.86
N HIS A 74 9.56 6.66 3.16
CA HIS A 74 10.58 7.18 4.07
C HIS A 74 11.69 6.15 4.28
N ASP A 75 11.33 4.90 4.51
CA ASP A 75 12.28 3.82 4.71
C ASP A 75 11.62 2.48 4.44
N VAL A 76 12.41 1.50 4.00
CA VAL A 76 11.95 0.13 3.80
C VAL A 76 12.98 -0.83 4.39
N THR A 77 12.48 -1.89 5.02
CA THR A 77 13.31 -2.97 5.55
C THR A 77 12.70 -4.31 5.16
N ALA A 78 13.50 -5.35 5.10
CA ALA A 78 13.00 -6.68 4.79
C ALA A 78 13.85 -7.76 5.44
N SER A 79 13.17 -8.85 5.80
CA SER A 79 13.77 -10.10 6.21
C SER A 79 13.44 -11.17 5.17
N GLU A 80 13.69 -12.42 5.51
CA GLU A 80 13.34 -13.54 4.62
C GLU A 80 11.85 -13.70 4.43
N ALA A 81 11.04 -13.30 5.42
CA ALA A 81 9.59 -13.52 5.39
C ALA A 81 8.78 -12.24 5.33
N HIS A 82 9.25 -11.16 5.92
CA HIS A 82 8.49 -9.93 6.09
C HIS A 82 9.21 -8.70 5.54
N GLY A 83 8.42 -7.76 5.05
CA GLY A 83 8.90 -6.44 4.72
C GLY A 83 8.11 -5.39 5.47
N VAL A 84 8.75 -4.24 5.72
CA VAL A 84 8.10 -3.10 6.35
C VAL A 84 8.40 -1.86 5.53
N GLY A 85 7.36 -1.12 5.18
CA GLY A 85 7.48 0.18 4.55
C GLY A 85 6.97 1.26 5.49
N LEU A 86 7.80 2.29 5.72
CA LEU A 86 7.39 3.51 6.39
C LEU A 86 7.10 4.52 5.30
N VAL A 87 5.86 4.95 5.18
CA VAL A 87 5.42 5.76 4.05
C VAL A 87 4.53 6.90 4.53
N ARG A 88 4.70 8.06 3.89
CA ARG A 88 3.81 9.19 4.13
C ARG A 88 2.79 9.26 3.01
N ASP A 89 1.52 9.21 3.36
CA ASP A 89 0.42 9.36 2.43
C ASP A 89 -0.07 10.79 2.42
N LEU A 90 -0.17 11.39 1.23
CA LEU A 90 -0.66 12.74 1.02
C LEU A 90 -1.81 12.70 0.02
N ALA A 91 -2.92 13.33 0.35
CA ALA A 91 -4.07 13.42 -0.54
C ALA A 91 -5.01 14.56 -0.14
N GLU A 92 -5.88 14.94 -1.06
CA GLU A 92 -6.94 15.90 -0.81
C GLU A 92 -8.26 15.34 -1.32
N ARG A 93 -9.35 15.65 -0.60
CA ARG A 93 -10.65 15.12 -0.95
C ARG A 93 -11.74 15.93 -0.23
N ASP A 94 -12.66 16.52 -1.00
CA ASP A 94 -13.84 17.24 -0.45
C ASP A 94 -13.49 18.24 0.64
N GLY A 95 -12.42 19.02 0.43
CA GLY A 95 -11.96 20.01 1.40
C GLY A 95 -11.17 19.43 2.56
N LYS A 96 -10.97 18.13 2.59
CA LYS A 96 -10.15 17.43 3.60
C LYS A 96 -8.74 17.22 3.07
N THR A 97 -7.77 17.21 3.97
CA THR A 97 -6.37 16.93 3.65
C THR A 97 -5.89 15.71 4.43
N LEU A 98 -5.26 14.78 3.74
CA LEU A 98 -4.54 13.67 4.37
C LEU A 98 -3.05 13.98 4.31
N ALA A 99 -2.38 13.91 5.46
CA ALA A 99 -0.93 13.98 5.57
C ALA A 99 -0.55 13.08 6.74
N MET A 100 -0.25 11.82 6.44
CA MET A 100 -0.19 10.78 7.47
C MET A 100 0.99 9.86 7.28
N ASN A 101 1.70 9.58 8.37
CA ASN A 101 2.74 8.57 8.38
C ASN A 101 2.10 7.21 8.63
N ASN A 102 2.20 6.33 7.65
CA ASN A 102 1.62 5.00 7.69
C ASN A 102 2.70 3.93 7.67
N VAL A 103 2.33 2.74 8.12
CA VAL A 103 3.21 1.57 8.10
C VAL A 103 2.52 0.49 7.27
N HIS A 104 3.27 -0.09 6.35
CA HIS A 104 2.83 -1.27 5.62
C HIS A 104 3.69 -2.45 6.03
N VAL A 105 3.04 -3.58 6.33
CA VAL A 105 3.73 -4.84 6.58
C VAL A 105 3.41 -5.79 5.43
N TRP A 106 4.44 -6.42 4.89
CA TRP A 106 4.32 -7.28 3.72
C TRP A 106 4.78 -8.69 4.02
N HIS A 107 4.17 -9.67 3.33
CA HIS A 107 4.71 -11.02 3.20
C HIS A 107 5.21 -11.24 1.77
N PHE A 108 6.29 -12.00 1.65
CA PHE A 108 6.84 -12.41 0.37
C PHE A 108 6.56 -13.89 0.14
N ALA A 109 6.35 -14.28 -1.10
CA ALA A 109 6.24 -15.68 -1.50
C ALA A 109 6.73 -15.84 -2.93
N SER A 110 7.65 -16.75 -3.15
CA SER A 110 8.17 -17.10 -4.49
C SER A 110 8.63 -15.88 -5.29
N GLY A 111 9.31 -14.96 -4.63
CA GLY A 111 9.86 -13.76 -5.28
C GLY A 111 8.83 -12.69 -5.62
N ARG A 112 7.65 -12.74 -4.99
CA ARG A 112 6.58 -11.78 -5.22
C ARG A 112 6.00 -11.28 -3.91
N LEU A 113 5.29 -10.15 -3.99
CA LEU A 113 4.57 -9.58 -2.85
C LEU A 113 3.25 -10.35 -2.71
N ALA A 114 3.09 -11.07 -1.61
CA ALA A 114 1.98 -12.00 -1.42
C ALA A 114 0.88 -11.47 -0.51
N GLU A 115 1.22 -10.55 0.41
CA GLU A 115 0.22 -10.01 1.33
C GLU A 115 0.69 -8.68 1.89
N ILE A 116 -0.25 -7.77 2.12
CA ILE A 116 0.02 -6.48 2.75
C ILE A 116 -1.01 -6.19 3.84
N TRP A 117 -0.53 -5.68 4.97
CA TRP A 117 -1.36 -5.06 6.01
C TRP A 117 -1.05 -3.58 6.04
N VAL A 118 -2.10 -2.75 5.98
CA VAL A 118 -1.97 -1.30 6.07
C VAL A 118 -2.27 -0.87 7.50
N PHE A 119 -1.35 -0.13 8.12
CA PHE A 119 -1.50 0.40 9.46
C PHE A 119 -1.42 1.93 9.42
N PRO A 120 -2.55 2.63 9.32
CA PRO A 120 -2.55 4.09 9.35
C PRO A 120 -2.01 4.61 10.68
N GLY A 121 -1.28 5.72 10.62
CA GLY A 121 -0.75 6.33 11.84
C GLY A 121 -1.83 6.85 12.78
N ASP A 122 -3.00 7.18 12.26
CA ASP A 122 -4.18 7.58 13.02
C ASP A 122 -5.41 7.03 12.31
N LEU A 123 -5.98 5.97 12.86
CA LEU A 123 -7.11 5.28 12.23
C LEU A 123 -8.36 6.16 12.17
N TYR A 124 -8.58 6.99 13.18
CA TYR A 124 -9.75 7.90 13.18
C TYR A 124 -9.64 8.93 12.06
N ALA A 125 -8.49 9.54 11.91
CA ALA A 125 -8.24 10.50 10.84
C ALA A 125 -8.29 9.84 9.46
N TRP A 126 -7.77 8.62 9.35
CA TRP A 126 -7.84 7.82 8.12
C TRP A 126 -9.29 7.57 7.70
N ASP A 127 -10.10 7.06 8.63
CA ASP A 127 -11.51 6.81 8.36
C ASP A 127 -12.27 8.10 7.99
N ASP A 128 -12.01 9.18 8.70
CA ASP A 128 -12.66 10.46 8.43
C ASP A 128 -12.32 10.97 7.03
N PHE A 129 -11.06 10.86 6.63
CA PHE A 129 -10.63 11.33 5.32
C PHE A 129 -11.32 10.59 4.17
N TRP A 130 -11.38 9.26 4.26
CA TRP A 130 -11.93 8.42 3.18
C TRP A 130 -13.45 8.26 3.22
N SER A 131 -14.11 8.70 4.28
CA SER A 131 -15.56 8.64 4.42
C SER A 131 -16.23 9.91 3.90
N ASP A 132 -17.47 9.77 3.51
CA ASP A 132 -18.27 10.91 3.04
C ASP A 132 -18.83 11.77 4.16
#